data_1ea3f83e905ab0c9ef38cbc14beddf79
#
_entry.id   1ea3f83e905ab0c9ef38cbc14beddf79
#
_cell.length_a   1.000
_cell.length_b   1.000
_cell.length_c   1.000
_cell.angle_alpha   90.00
_cell.angle_beta   90.00
_cell.angle_gamma   90.00
#
_symmetry.space_group_name_H-M   'P 1'
#
loop_
_entity.id
_entity.type
_entity.pdbx_description
1 polymer ?
#
loop_
_entity_poly.entity_id
_entity_poly.type
_entity_poly.pdbx_seq_one_letter_code
_entity_poly.pdbx_strand_id
1 'polypeptide(L)'
;MNIQWKSNYFEAIDPKEARRILDEELYGMEKVKQRIIETIIQINRTHTLPAYGLLLVGPAGTGKSQIAYAVARILKLPWTTLDMSSINDPEQLTGSSRVYANAKPGIIMEAFSMSGESNLVFIINELDKANAGKGNGNPADVLLTLLDNLGFTDNYMECMVPTVGVYPIATANDKSQISAPLMSRFAVIDIPDYTEEEKKVIFSKFALPKVLKRMSLR
;
A
#
# COMPACT_ATOMS: atom_id res chain seq x y z
N MET A 1 3.70 1.22 23.13
CA MET A 1 3.58 1.72 21.75
C MET A 1 3.39 3.22 21.79
N ASN A 2 4.29 3.96 21.16
CA ASN A 2 4.17 5.41 21.00
C ASN A 2 3.77 5.72 19.56
N ILE A 3 2.47 5.83 19.31
CA ILE A 3 1.93 6.21 18.00
C ILE A 3 1.53 7.68 18.08
N GLN A 4 2.05 8.51 17.19
CA GLN A 4 1.62 9.89 17.05
C GLN A 4 0.29 9.93 16.29
N TRP A 5 -0.75 10.39 16.98
CA TRP A 5 -2.07 10.56 16.39
C TRP A 5 -2.12 11.90 15.65
N LYS A 6 -2.22 11.83 14.33
CA LYS A 6 -2.27 13.02 13.46
C LYS A 6 -3.68 13.29 12.99
N SER A 7 -3.92 14.55 12.66
CA SER A 7 -5.12 14.97 11.94
C SER A 7 -5.22 14.28 10.58
N ASN A 8 -6.43 14.05 10.11
CA ASN A 8 -6.71 13.60 8.75
C ASN A 8 -6.76 14.76 7.72
N TYR A 9 -6.25 15.93 8.10
CA TYR A 9 -6.06 17.04 7.18
C TYR A 9 -4.71 16.95 6.49
N PHE A 10 -4.73 17.02 5.17
CA PHE A 10 -3.53 16.98 4.32
C PHE A 10 -3.30 18.32 3.65
N GLU A 11 -2.09 18.82 3.76
CA GLU A 11 -1.68 20.03 3.05
C GLU A 11 -1.67 19.79 1.54
N ALA A 12 -1.86 20.88 0.78
CA ALA A 12 -1.82 20.80 -0.68
C ALA A 12 -0.43 20.38 -1.16
N ILE A 13 -0.41 19.49 -2.14
CA ILE A 13 0.80 18.96 -2.78
C ILE A 13 0.90 19.59 -4.16
N ASP A 14 2.06 20.15 -4.51
CA ASP A 14 2.29 20.69 -5.85
C ASP A 14 2.25 19.55 -6.89
N PRO A 15 1.30 19.59 -7.85
CA PRO A 15 1.22 18.59 -8.90
C PRO A 15 2.48 18.48 -9.76
N LYS A 16 3.23 19.58 -9.94
CA LYS A 16 4.49 19.58 -10.67
C LYS A 16 5.57 18.81 -9.94
N GLU A 17 5.65 18.98 -8.63
CA GLU A 17 6.58 18.22 -7.79
C GLU A 17 6.20 16.73 -7.76
N ALA A 18 4.91 16.42 -7.66
CA ALA A 18 4.42 15.04 -7.76
C ALA A 18 4.80 14.41 -9.10
N ARG A 19 4.64 15.13 -10.21
CA ARG A 19 5.04 14.66 -11.54
C ARG A 19 6.55 14.44 -11.63
N ARG A 20 7.35 15.34 -11.08
CA ARG A 20 8.81 15.20 -11.04
C ARG A 20 9.22 13.91 -10.32
N ILE A 21 8.64 13.62 -9.17
CA ILE A 21 8.90 12.39 -8.42
C ILE A 21 8.52 11.15 -9.23
N LEU A 22 7.36 11.16 -9.89
CA LEU A 22 6.93 10.05 -10.74
C LEU A 22 7.88 9.82 -11.91
N ASP A 23 8.36 10.88 -12.55
CA ASP A 23 9.32 10.78 -13.67
C ASP A 23 10.71 10.29 -13.23
N GLU A 24 11.11 10.59 -12.00
CA GLU A 24 12.34 10.06 -11.40
C GLU A 24 12.27 8.57 -11.06
N GLU A 25 11.10 8.10 -10.61
CA GLU A 25 10.94 6.73 -10.14
C GLU A 25 10.46 5.77 -11.22
N LEU A 26 9.76 6.26 -12.24
CA LEU A 26 9.06 5.45 -13.23
C LEU A 26 9.42 5.87 -14.65
N TYR A 27 9.73 4.87 -15.48
CA TYR A 27 9.89 5.07 -16.92
C TYR A 27 8.55 4.91 -17.65
N GLY A 28 8.19 5.88 -18.50
CA GLY A 28 6.94 5.83 -19.27
C GLY A 28 5.71 5.85 -18.39
N MET A 29 4.76 4.96 -18.64
CA MET A 29 3.51 4.80 -17.88
C MET A 29 2.70 6.10 -17.73
N GLU A 30 2.53 6.84 -18.80
CA GLU A 30 1.87 8.16 -18.77
C GLU A 30 0.46 8.10 -18.21
N LYS A 31 -0.33 7.08 -18.56
CA LYS A 31 -1.69 6.92 -18.03
C LYS A 31 -1.71 6.67 -16.53
N VAL A 32 -0.76 5.88 -16.02
CA VAL A 32 -0.62 5.62 -14.59
C VAL A 32 -0.24 6.88 -13.85
N LYS A 33 0.75 7.62 -14.34
CA LYS A 33 1.20 8.90 -13.77
C LYS A 33 0.05 9.91 -13.76
N GLN A 34 -0.72 10.01 -14.82
CA GLN A 34 -1.89 10.89 -14.90
C GLN A 34 -2.93 10.53 -13.83
N ARG A 35 -3.26 9.26 -13.65
CA ARG A 35 -4.20 8.81 -12.61
C ARG A 35 -3.73 9.16 -11.21
N ILE A 36 -2.44 9.04 -10.93
CA ILE A 36 -1.85 9.43 -9.65
C ILE A 36 -1.96 10.94 -9.45
N ILE A 37 -1.67 11.74 -10.48
CA ILE A 37 -1.79 13.20 -10.41
C ILE A 37 -3.26 13.62 -10.18
N GLU A 38 -4.22 12.97 -10.82
CA GLU A 38 -5.65 13.21 -10.55
C GLU A 38 -6.02 12.95 -9.09
N THR A 39 -5.47 11.88 -8.50
CA THR A 39 -5.63 11.57 -7.09
C THR A 39 -5.06 12.68 -6.20
N ILE A 40 -3.88 13.20 -6.53
CA ILE A 40 -3.26 14.31 -5.81
C ILE A 40 -4.11 15.58 -5.90
N ILE A 41 -4.65 15.88 -7.08
CA ILE A 41 -5.55 17.03 -7.27
C ILE A 41 -6.81 16.86 -6.40
N GLN A 42 -7.36 15.66 -6.30
CA GLN A 42 -8.50 15.39 -5.43
C GLN A 42 -8.15 15.64 -3.95
N ILE A 43 -7.01 15.16 -3.48
CA ILE A 43 -6.53 15.41 -2.12
C ILE A 43 -6.38 16.93 -1.87
N ASN A 44 -5.83 17.66 -2.83
CA ASN A 44 -5.67 19.11 -2.72
C ASN A 44 -7.01 19.87 -2.60
N ARG A 45 -8.07 19.34 -3.22
CA ARG A 45 -9.41 19.93 -3.13
C ARG A 45 -10.12 19.65 -1.83
N THR A 46 -9.98 18.45 -1.32
CA THR A 46 -10.71 17.97 -0.14
C THR A 46 -9.92 18.08 1.15
N HIS A 47 -8.58 18.19 1.05
CA HIS A 47 -7.63 18.09 2.16
C HIS A 47 -7.75 16.77 2.95
N THR A 48 -8.33 15.75 2.32
CA THR A 48 -8.49 14.40 2.87
C THR A 48 -8.02 13.35 1.88
N LEU A 49 -7.68 12.18 2.38
CA LEU A 49 -7.39 11.03 1.51
C LEU A 49 -8.66 10.61 0.75
N PRO A 50 -8.53 10.11 -0.49
CA PRO A 50 -9.67 9.55 -1.21
C PRO A 50 -10.31 8.39 -0.45
N ALA A 51 -11.61 8.21 -0.64
CA ALA A 51 -12.35 7.09 -0.04
C ALA A 51 -11.91 5.72 -0.58
N TYR A 52 -11.33 5.69 -1.78
CA TYR A 52 -10.85 4.48 -2.43
C TYR A 52 -9.33 4.46 -2.46
N GLY A 53 -8.74 3.30 -2.09
CA GLY A 53 -7.33 3.03 -2.31
C GLY A 53 -7.00 2.82 -3.80
N LEU A 54 -5.73 2.61 -4.11
CA LEU A 54 -5.29 2.24 -5.45
C LEU A 54 -5.02 0.73 -5.51
N LEU A 55 -5.52 0.08 -6.56
CA LEU A 55 -5.19 -1.29 -6.89
C LEU A 55 -4.43 -1.32 -8.22
N LEU A 56 -3.17 -1.71 -8.17
CA LEU A 56 -2.29 -1.82 -9.32
C LEU A 56 -2.29 -3.28 -9.80
N VAL A 57 -2.84 -3.52 -10.98
CA VAL A 57 -2.98 -4.86 -11.56
C VAL A 57 -2.10 -4.98 -12.79
N GLY A 58 -1.27 -6.00 -12.83
CA GLY A 58 -0.41 -6.26 -13.99
C GLY A 58 0.54 -7.43 -13.77
N PRO A 59 1.28 -7.83 -14.81
CA PRO A 59 2.24 -8.92 -14.72
C PRO A 59 3.30 -8.69 -13.65
N ALA A 60 3.89 -9.76 -13.17
CA ALA A 60 5.02 -9.68 -12.26
C ALA A 60 6.20 -8.93 -12.90
N GLY A 61 6.94 -8.15 -12.09
CA GLY A 61 8.13 -7.43 -12.56
C GLY A 61 7.85 -6.14 -13.35
N THR A 62 6.62 -5.63 -13.35
CA THR A 62 6.25 -4.37 -14.03
C THR A 62 6.48 -3.11 -13.17
N GLY A 63 7.03 -3.25 -11.96
CA GLY A 63 7.34 -2.11 -11.10
C GLY A 63 6.16 -1.60 -10.27
N LYS A 64 5.13 -2.41 -10.03
CA LYS A 64 3.97 -2.04 -9.19
C LYS A 64 4.37 -1.54 -7.80
N SER A 65 5.34 -2.17 -7.15
CA SER A 65 5.84 -1.74 -5.85
C SER A 65 6.55 -0.37 -5.92
N GLN A 66 7.25 -0.07 -7.01
CA GLN A 66 7.88 1.24 -7.21
C GLN A 66 6.85 2.36 -7.33
N ILE A 67 5.71 2.08 -7.97
CA ILE A 67 4.59 3.02 -8.05
C ILE A 67 4.08 3.34 -6.64
N ALA A 68 3.88 2.32 -5.82
CA ALA A 68 3.43 2.47 -4.44
C ALA A 68 4.40 3.31 -3.59
N TYR A 69 5.70 3.06 -3.70
CA TYR A 69 6.73 3.87 -3.02
C TYR A 69 6.76 5.32 -3.51
N ALA A 70 6.60 5.55 -4.81
CA ALA A 70 6.53 6.89 -5.37
C ALA A 70 5.33 7.68 -4.80
N VAL A 71 4.17 7.06 -4.69
CA VAL A 71 2.98 7.68 -4.08
C VAL A 71 3.22 8.02 -2.60
N ALA A 72 3.80 7.11 -1.84
CA ALA A 72 4.15 7.37 -0.43
C ALA A 72 5.12 8.56 -0.30
N ARG A 73 6.12 8.64 -1.17
CA ARG A 73 7.06 9.76 -1.23
C ARG A 73 6.37 11.08 -1.56
N ILE A 74 5.44 11.08 -2.53
CA ILE A 74 4.67 12.27 -2.91
C ILE A 74 3.81 12.76 -1.73
N LEU A 75 3.13 11.86 -1.05
CA LEU A 75 2.29 12.17 0.10
C LEU A 75 3.09 12.54 1.36
N LYS A 76 4.41 12.33 1.35
CA LYS A 76 5.30 12.54 2.51
C LYS A 76 4.83 11.80 3.76
N LEU A 77 4.27 10.62 3.55
CA LEU A 77 3.82 9.72 4.62
C LEU A 77 4.79 8.56 4.80
N PRO A 78 4.94 8.05 6.02
CA PRO A 78 5.58 6.77 6.23
C PRO A 78 4.77 5.68 5.52
N TRP A 79 5.43 4.60 5.17
CA TRP A 79 4.79 3.47 4.53
C TRP A 79 5.20 2.16 5.20
N THR A 80 4.31 1.20 5.11
CA THR A 80 4.55 -0.17 5.55
C THR A 80 4.00 -1.15 4.53
N THR A 81 4.54 -2.36 4.51
CA THR A 81 4.14 -3.40 3.56
C THR A 81 3.48 -4.57 4.28
N LEU A 82 2.46 -5.12 3.64
CA LEU A 82 1.80 -6.35 4.02
C LEU A 82 1.79 -7.29 2.80
N ASP A 83 2.39 -8.46 2.94
CA ASP A 83 2.41 -9.47 1.88
C ASP A 83 1.34 -10.53 2.13
N MET A 84 0.28 -10.51 1.32
CA MET A 84 -0.85 -11.42 1.50
C MET A 84 -0.53 -12.86 1.13
N SER A 85 0.53 -13.12 0.37
CA SER A 85 0.97 -14.49 0.08
C SER A 85 1.51 -15.22 1.32
N SER A 86 1.98 -14.48 2.31
CA SER A 86 2.50 -15.01 3.58
C SER A 86 1.43 -15.15 4.67
N ILE A 87 0.22 -14.63 4.45
CA ILE A 87 -0.86 -14.64 5.43
C ILE A 87 -1.79 -15.82 5.18
N ASN A 88 -1.80 -16.76 6.10
CA ASN A 88 -2.63 -17.96 6.06
C ASN A 88 -3.79 -17.96 7.05
N ASP A 89 -3.70 -17.15 8.08
CA ASP A 89 -4.67 -17.05 9.16
C ASP A 89 -5.01 -15.58 9.43
N PRO A 90 -6.31 -15.22 9.52
CA PRO A 90 -6.74 -13.88 9.91
C PRO A 90 -6.14 -13.39 11.23
N GLU A 91 -5.86 -14.26 12.17
CA GLU A 91 -5.25 -13.92 13.47
C GLU A 91 -3.85 -13.33 13.31
N GLN A 92 -3.12 -13.65 12.24
CA GLN A 92 -1.83 -13.01 11.92
C GLN A 92 -2.01 -11.49 11.70
N LEU A 93 -3.17 -11.07 11.18
CA LEU A 93 -3.49 -9.66 10.94
C LEU A 93 -4.04 -8.97 12.19
N THR A 94 -4.92 -9.65 12.94
CA THR A 94 -5.69 -9.07 14.04
C THR A 94 -5.05 -9.26 15.41
N GLY A 95 -4.05 -10.13 15.53
CA GLY A 95 -3.45 -10.48 16.81
C GLY A 95 -4.23 -11.53 17.59
N SER A 96 -3.59 -12.11 18.59
CA SER A 96 -4.14 -13.13 19.47
C SER A 96 -4.57 -12.56 20.80
N SER A 97 -5.64 -13.14 21.38
CA SER A 97 -6.14 -12.74 22.70
C SER A 97 -5.09 -12.96 23.78
N ARG A 98 -4.99 -12.03 24.73
CA ARG A 98 -4.03 -12.08 25.87
C ARG A 98 -4.24 -13.27 26.82
N VAL A 99 -5.33 -14.00 26.68
CA VAL A 99 -5.57 -15.21 27.47
C VAL A 99 -4.61 -16.36 27.09
N TYR A 100 -3.98 -16.28 25.93
CA TYR A 100 -3.01 -17.27 25.48
C TYR A 100 -1.58 -16.90 25.88
N ALA A 101 -0.79 -17.89 26.30
CA ALA A 101 0.58 -17.69 26.77
C ALA A 101 1.51 -17.03 25.75
N ASN A 102 1.29 -17.28 24.46
CA ASN A 102 2.11 -16.75 23.35
C ASN A 102 1.37 -15.64 22.59
N ALA A 103 0.46 -14.93 23.26
CA ALA A 103 -0.28 -13.86 22.63
C ALA A 103 0.62 -12.71 22.16
N LYS A 104 0.31 -12.17 20.98
CA LYS A 104 1.03 -11.05 20.38
C LYS A 104 0.10 -10.18 19.55
N PRO A 105 0.47 -8.89 19.33
CA PRO A 105 -0.24 -8.03 18.38
C PRO A 105 -0.23 -8.62 16.96
N GLY A 106 -1.22 -8.25 16.17
CA GLY A 106 -1.24 -8.57 14.76
C GLY A 106 -0.31 -7.69 13.92
N ILE A 107 -0.04 -8.11 12.70
CA ILE A 107 0.84 -7.41 11.75
C ILE A 107 0.37 -5.98 11.48
N ILE A 108 -0.93 -5.74 11.40
CA ILE A 108 -1.49 -4.40 11.17
C ILE A 108 -1.12 -3.46 12.33
N MET A 109 -1.28 -3.90 13.58
CA MET A 109 -0.90 -3.10 14.73
C MET A 109 0.61 -2.90 14.83
N GLU A 110 1.40 -3.91 14.52
CA GLU A 110 2.85 -3.79 14.43
C GLU A 110 3.27 -2.75 13.40
N ALA A 111 2.58 -2.70 12.24
CA ALA A 111 2.82 -1.71 11.20
C ALA A 111 2.62 -0.27 11.70
N PHE A 112 1.53 0.01 12.42
CA PHE A 112 1.31 1.31 13.07
C PHE A 112 2.41 1.64 14.09
N SER A 113 2.82 0.66 14.88
CA SER A 113 3.88 0.82 15.88
C SER A 113 5.23 1.13 15.24
N MET A 114 5.57 0.45 14.15
CA MET A 114 6.83 0.66 13.42
C MET A 114 6.87 2.00 12.71
N SER A 115 5.75 2.44 12.12
CA SER A 115 5.66 3.75 11.47
C SER A 115 5.70 4.89 12.49
N GLY A 116 5.24 4.64 13.70
CA GLY A 116 5.14 5.65 14.77
C GLY A 116 4.04 6.67 14.56
N GLU A 117 3.26 6.57 13.49
CA GLU A 117 2.23 7.52 13.10
C GLU A 117 0.90 6.85 12.73
N SER A 118 -0.21 7.56 12.92
CA SER A 118 -1.54 7.09 12.51
C SER A 118 -1.82 7.30 11.03
N ASN A 119 -1.12 8.23 10.38
CA ASN A 119 -1.23 8.51 8.96
C ASN A 119 -0.09 7.81 8.21
N LEU A 120 -0.43 6.83 7.38
CA LEU A 120 0.56 6.04 6.66
C LEU A 120 -0.01 5.49 5.35
N VAL A 121 0.88 5.20 4.43
CA VAL A 121 0.57 4.42 3.23
C VAL A 121 0.74 2.93 3.56
N PHE A 122 -0.33 2.17 3.38
CA PHE A 122 -0.33 0.73 3.60
C PHE A 122 -0.22 0.01 2.26
N ILE A 123 0.94 -0.57 1.99
CA ILE A 123 1.20 -1.27 0.74
C ILE A 123 0.84 -2.74 0.92
N ILE A 124 -0.24 -3.18 0.26
CA ILE A 124 -0.75 -4.55 0.34
C ILE A 124 -0.32 -5.30 -0.92
N ASN A 125 0.72 -6.10 -0.81
CA ASN A 125 1.22 -6.88 -1.93
C ASN A 125 0.44 -8.18 -2.10
N GLU A 126 0.25 -8.58 -3.36
CA GLU A 126 -0.40 -9.84 -3.75
C GLU A 126 -1.81 -9.99 -3.16
N LEU A 127 -2.64 -8.96 -3.34
CA LEU A 127 -4.03 -8.95 -2.85
C LEU A 127 -4.86 -10.12 -3.43
N ASP A 128 -4.55 -10.58 -4.62
CA ASP A 128 -5.15 -11.76 -5.26
C ASP A 128 -4.88 -13.08 -4.52
N LYS A 129 -3.95 -13.11 -3.58
CA LYS A 129 -3.66 -14.24 -2.70
C LYS A 129 -4.42 -14.20 -1.37
N ALA A 130 -5.16 -13.15 -1.08
CA ALA A 130 -5.84 -12.94 0.20
C ALA A 130 -6.90 -14.01 0.52
N ASN A 131 -7.44 -14.69 -0.49
CA ASN A 131 -8.47 -15.72 -0.32
C ASN A 131 -7.92 -17.14 -0.08
N ALA A 132 -6.61 -17.29 0.06
CA ALA A 132 -5.97 -18.60 0.19
C ALA A 132 -6.06 -19.22 1.62
N GLY A 133 -6.80 -18.62 2.53
CA GLY A 133 -6.94 -19.09 3.92
C GLY A 133 -7.58 -20.46 4.02
N LYS A 134 -6.91 -21.37 4.70
CA LYS A 134 -7.43 -22.68 5.08
C LYS A 134 -7.68 -22.66 6.60
N GLY A 135 -8.92 -22.65 7.04
CA GLY A 135 -9.23 -22.78 8.47
C GLY A 135 -10.15 -21.69 9.03
N ASN A 136 -9.73 -20.96 10.05
CA ASN A 136 -10.54 -20.12 10.92
C ASN A 136 -11.04 -18.78 10.32
N GLY A 137 -11.22 -18.69 9.01
CA GLY A 137 -11.71 -17.50 8.34
C GLY A 137 -10.84 -17.06 7.16
N ASN A 138 -11.22 -15.93 6.55
CA ASN A 138 -10.55 -15.41 5.38
C ASN A 138 -9.81 -14.11 5.71
N PRO A 139 -8.49 -14.01 5.46
CA PRO A 139 -7.73 -12.77 5.64
C PRO A 139 -8.33 -11.56 4.89
N ALA A 140 -9.03 -11.80 3.78
CA ALA A 140 -9.73 -10.75 3.03
C ALA A 140 -10.79 -10.02 3.87
N ASP A 141 -11.48 -10.69 4.78
CA ASP A 141 -12.50 -10.08 5.64
C ASP A 141 -11.89 -9.08 6.63
N VAL A 142 -10.70 -9.37 7.13
CA VAL A 142 -9.95 -8.44 7.99
C VAL A 142 -9.53 -7.19 7.21
N LEU A 143 -9.09 -7.37 5.97
CA LEU A 143 -8.74 -6.23 5.10
C LEU A 143 -9.95 -5.34 4.81
N LEU A 144 -11.14 -5.91 4.63
CA LEU A 144 -12.36 -5.12 4.46
C LEU A 144 -12.62 -4.20 5.66
N THR A 145 -12.45 -4.70 6.86
CA THR A 145 -12.59 -3.90 8.09
C THR A 145 -11.59 -2.75 8.12
N LEU A 146 -10.33 -3.00 7.76
CA LEU A 146 -9.30 -1.96 7.66
C LEU A 146 -9.64 -0.90 6.62
N LEU A 147 -10.16 -1.32 5.47
CA LEU A 147 -10.43 -0.45 4.31
C LEU A 147 -11.74 0.36 4.46
N ASP A 148 -12.64 -0.05 5.33
CA ASP A 148 -13.91 0.65 5.56
C ASP A 148 -13.75 1.96 6.36
N ASN A 149 -12.55 2.27 6.86
CA ASN A 149 -12.25 3.47 7.66
C ASN A 149 -13.11 3.63 8.93
N LEU A 150 -13.69 2.56 9.41
CA LEU A 150 -14.51 2.53 10.64
C LEU A 150 -13.66 2.32 11.89
N GLY A 151 -12.38 2.16 11.73
CA GLY A 151 -11.46 1.78 12.77
C GLY A 151 -11.11 0.30 12.72
N PHE A 152 -9.98 -0.04 13.30
CA PHE A 152 -9.45 -1.39 13.36
C PHE A 152 -9.16 -1.78 14.80
N THR A 153 -9.65 -2.94 15.23
CA THR A 153 -9.40 -3.47 16.58
C THR A 153 -8.44 -4.64 16.52
N ASP A 154 -7.32 -4.49 17.24
CA ASP A 154 -6.37 -5.58 17.45
C ASP A 154 -6.76 -6.38 18.70
N ASN A 155 -6.79 -7.71 18.59
CA ASN A 155 -7.25 -8.59 19.69
C ASN A 155 -6.28 -8.62 20.88
N TYR A 156 -5.00 -8.37 20.66
CA TYR A 156 -4.00 -8.29 21.72
C TYR A 156 -4.05 -6.96 22.45
N MET A 157 -4.15 -5.86 21.69
CA MET A 157 -4.18 -4.51 22.26
C MET A 157 -5.53 -4.17 22.88
N GLU A 158 -6.59 -4.82 22.43
CA GLU A 158 -7.99 -4.61 22.89
C GLU A 158 -8.44 -3.15 22.78
N CYS A 159 -7.89 -2.43 21.80
CA CYS A 159 -8.24 -1.04 21.52
C CYS A 159 -8.51 -0.84 20.03
N MET A 160 -9.39 0.10 19.75
CA MET A 160 -9.70 0.50 18.38
C MET A 160 -8.73 1.59 17.92
N VAL A 161 -8.16 1.39 16.74
CA VAL A 161 -7.27 2.34 16.07
C VAL A 161 -8.03 3.01 14.94
N PRO A 162 -8.11 4.36 14.89
CA PRO A 162 -8.69 5.05 13.74
C PRO A 162 -7.88 4.78 12.47
N THR A 163 -8.56 4.52 11.37
CA THR A 163 -7.93 4.17 10.08
C THR A 163 -8.15 5.21 8.98
N VAL A 164 -8.75 6.36 9.30
CA VAL A 164 -9.01 7.44 8.34
C VAL A 164 -7.75 8.07 7.74
N GLY A 165 -6.62 7.94 8.41
CA GLY A 165 -5.31 8.40 7.93
C GLY A 165 -4.51 7.35 7.15
N VAL A 166 -5.09 6.19 6.90
CA VAL A 166 -4.47 5.09 6.15
C VAL A 166 -4.84 5.17 4.69
N TYR A 167 -3.83 5.24 3.81
CA TYR A 167 -4.02 5.16 2.37
C TYR A 167 -3.56 3.81 1.85
N PRO A 168 -4.47 2.91 1.46
CA PRO A 168 -4.10 1.59 0.98
C PRO A 168 -3.71 1.64 -0.51
N ILE A 169 -2.58 1.03 -0.84
CA ILE A 169 -2.16 0.76 -2.21
C ILE A 169 -1.90 -0.72 -2.32
N ALA A 170 -2.74 -1.41 -3.07
CA ALA A 170 -2.62 -2.84 -3.27
C ALA A 170 -2.00 -3.17 -4.63
N THR A 171 -1.33 -4.31 -4.71
CA THR A 171 -0.83 -4.88 -5.96
C THR A 171 -1.44 -6.25 -6.18
N ALA A 172 -1.67 -6.62 -7.43
CA ALA A 172 -2.14 -7.94 -7.82
C ALA A 172 -1.67 -8.28 -9.23
N ASN A 173 -1.54 -9.57 -9.52
CA ASN A 173 -1.26 -10.04 -10.87
C ASN A 173 -2.55 -10.35 -11.63
N ASP A 174 -3.58 -10.85 -10.95
CA ASP A 174 -4.84 -11.25 -11.54
C ASP A 174 -6.03 -10.75 -10.71
N LYS A 175 -6.74 -9.76 -11.22
CA LYS A 175 -7.91 -9.19 -10.55
C LYS A 175 -9.09 -10.16 -10.43
N SER A 176 -9.15 -11.22 -11.24
CA SER A 176 -10.24 -12.20 -11.19
C SER A 176 -10.22 -13.01 -9.87
N GLN A 177 -9.08 -13.07 -9.19
CA GLN A 177 -8.92 -13.76 -7.91
C GLN A 177 -9.27 -12.90 -6.70
N ILE A 178 -9.62 -11.63 -6.91
CA ILE A 178 -9.98 -10.69 -5.84
C ILE A 178 -11.50 -10.69 -5.69
N SER A 179 -11.99 -10.80 -4.46
CA SER A 179 -13.44 -10.76 -4.19
C SER A 179 -14.06 -9.41 -4.56
N ALA A 180 -15.32 -9.44 -4.98
CA ALA A 180 -16.05 -8.22 -5.35
C ALA A 180 -16.10 -7.17 -4.22
N PRO A 181 -16.29 -7.52 -2.95
CA PRO A 181 -16.23 -6.55 -1.85
C PRO A 181 -14.87 -5.83 -1.74
N LEU A 182 -13.75 -6.54 -1.90
CA LEU A 182 -12.41 -5.93 -1.92
C LEU A 182 -12.23 -5.03 -3.14
N MET A 183 -12.61 -5.50 -4.32
CA MET A 183 -12.53 -4.70 -5.55
C MET A 183 -13.24 -3.36 -5.44
N SER A 184 -14.39 -3.32 -4.77
CA SER A 184 -15.18 -2.11 -4.59
C SER A 184 -14.51 -1.04 -3.71
N ARG A 185 -13.48 -1.40 -2.95
CA ARG A 185 -12.71 -0.47 -2.10
C ARG A 185 -11.53 0.19 -2.81
N PHE A 186 -11.26 -0.17 -4.06
CA PHE A 186 -10.11 0.30 -4.82
C PHE A 186 -10.50 0.95 -6.14
N ALA A 187 -9.74 1.98 -6.51
CA ALA A 187 -9.65 2.44 -7.89
C ALA A 187 -8.60 1.58 -8.61
N VAL A 188 -9.03 0.85 -9.64
CA VAL A 188 -8.17 -0.10 -10.34
C VAL A 188 -7.37 0.61 -11.43
N ILE A 189 -6.06 0.39 -11.45
CA ILE A 189 -5.17 0.83 -12.52
C ILE A 189 -4.51 -0.40 -13.12
N ASP A 190 -4.77 -0.66 -14.40
CA ASP A 190 -4.12 -1.72 -15.14
C ASP A 190 -2.72 -1.27 -15.59
N ILE A 191 -1.70 -2.04 -15.21
CA ILE A 191 -0.30 -1.79 -15.53
C ILE A 191 0.10 -2.68 -16.70
N PRO A 192 0.41 -2.12 -17.87
CA PRO A 192 0.86 -2.91 -19.01
C PRO A 192 2.26 -3.49 -18.76
N ASP A 193 2.57 -4.61 -19.41
CA ASP A 193 3.94 -5.11 -19.43
C ASP A 193 4.82 -4.20 -20.29
N TYR A 194 6.09 -4.13 -19.94
CA TYR A 194 7.09 -3.43 -20.74
C TYR A 194 7.55 -4.28 -21.91
N THR A 195 7.82 -3.62 -23.03
CA THR A 195 8.53 -4.23 -24.16
C THR A 195 9.98 -4.55 -23.78
N GLU A 196 10.65 -5.41 -24.54
CA GLU A 196 12.06 -5.70 -24.27
C GLU A 196 12.96 -4.48 -24.42
N GLU A 197 12.63 -3.59 -25.34
CA GLU A 197 13.37 -2.33 -25.53
C GLU A 197 13.20 -1.40 -24.32
N GLU A 198 11.99 -1.27 -23.83
CA GLU A 198 11.71 -0.50 -22.61
C GLU A 198 12.42 -1.09 -21.39
N LYS A 199 12.45 -2.43 -21.26
CA LYS A 199 13.18 -3.12 -20.17
C LYS A 199 14.69 -2.82 -20.22
N LYS A 200 15.29 -2.74 -21.41
CA LYS A 200 16.69 -2.34 -21.56
C LYS A 200 16.94 -0.89 -21.11
N VAL A 201 16.04 0.03 -21.48
CA VAL A 201 16.12 1.43 -21.06
C VAL A 201 15.96 1.55 -19.55
N ILE A 202 15.01 0.83 -18.96
CA ILE A 202 14.78 0.80 -17.50
C ILE A 202 16.02 0.29 -16.79
N PHE A 203 16.61 -0.80 -17.27
CA PHE A 203 17.84 -1.33 -16.68
C PHE A 203 18.96 -0.31 -16.69
N SER A 204 19.22 0.32 -17.83
CA SER A 204 20.33 1.25 -17.97
C SER A 204 20.14 2.57 -17.21
N LYS A 205 18.92 3.12 -17.21
CA LYS A 205 18.65 4.44 -16.62
C LYS A 205 18.27 4.40 -15.14
N PHE A 206 17.65 3.34 -14.66
CA PHE A 206 17.10 3.25 -13.31
C PHE A 206 17.78 2.18 -12.44
N ALA A 207 17.93 0.96 -12.95
CA ALA A 207 18.47 -0.13 -12.15
C ALA A 207 19.99 -0.05 -11.99
N LEU A 208 20.70 0.11 -13.07
CA LEU A 208 22.17 0.12 -13.09
C LEU A 208 22.77 1.26 -12.23
N PRO A 209 22.29 2.52 -12.30
CA PRO A 209 22.81 3.57 -11.44
C PRO A 209 22.59 3.30 -9.95
N LYS A 210 21.45 2.69 -9.58
CA LYS A 210 21.18 2.31 -8.18
C LYS A 210 22.15 1.23 -7.69
N VAL A 211 22.45 0.25 -8.54
CA VAL A 211 23.41 -0.81 -8.21
C VAL A 211 24.82 -0.24 -8.08
N LEU A 212 25.25 0.58 -9.04
CA LEU A 212 26.58 1.22 -9.01
C LEU A 212 26.76 2.11 -7.77
N LYS A 213 25.73 2.86 -7.39
CA LYS A 213 25.76 3.68 -6.18
C LYS A 213 25.91 2.82 -4.91
N ARG A 214 25.27 1.66 -4.85
CA ARG A 214 25.44 0.72 -3.73
C ARG A 214 26.83 0.09 -3.69
N MET A 215 27.43 -0.16 -4.85
CA MET A 215 28.78 -0.73 -4.93
C MET A 215 29.87 0.30 -4.62
N SER A 216 29.67 1.56 -4.91
CA SER A 216 30.61 2.64 -4.61
C SER A 216 30.58 3.12 -3.16
N LEU A 217 29.61 2.67 -2.37
CA LEU A 217 29.48 2.95 -0.94
C LEU A 217 30.11 1.84 -0.06
N ARG A 218 30.79 0.88 -0.66
CA ARG A 218 31.64 -0.11 0.00
C ARG A 218 33.11 0.20 -0.25
#